data_4c524b478cc82bec7e613ba9a67dddd4
#
_entry.id   4c524b478cc82bec7e613ba9a67dddd4
#
_cell.length_a   1.000
_cell.length_b   1.000
_cell.length_c   1.000
_cell.angle_alpha   90.00
_cell.angle_beta   90.00
_cell.angle_gamma   90.00
#
_symmetry.space_group_name_H-M   'P 1'
#
loop_
_entity.id
_entity.type
_entity.pdbx_description
1 polymer ?
#
loop_
_entity_poly.entity_id
_entity_poly.type
_entity_poly.pdbx_seq_one_letter_code
_entity_poly.pdbx_strand_id
1 'polypeptide(L)'
;TYDTAYRFLKESPWKRLELLRERMPNTLIQMLLRASNAVGYSNYPDNVVKEFIRISADHGIDVFRIFDSLNWVENMKMPIEEALKTGKIVEGTICYTGDVSNPNETKYTLDYYVKMALELEKLGCHSIAIKDMAALLKPRAAKELVGTLKKELHVPLHLHTHDSTGNGVSTVLMAAEAGVDIV
;
A
#
# COMPACT_ATOMS: atom_id res chain seq x y z
N THR A 1 -10.91 10.62 0.33
CA THR A 1 -12.08 10.36 1.18
C THR A 1 -12.10 11.15 2.46
N TYR A 2 -11.01 11.14 3.29
CA TYR A 2 -10.95 12.02 4.47
C TYR A 2 -11.08 13.49 4.07
N ASP A 3 -10.20 13.94 3.18
CA ASP A 3 -10.23 15.30 2.63
C ASP A 3 -11.54 15.62 1.91
N THR A 4 -12.09 14.66 1.17
CA THR A 4 -13.37 14.84 0.48
C THR A 4 -14.50 15.10 1.46
N ALA A 5 -14.61 14.30 2.51
CA ALA A 5 -15.62 14.48 3.53
C ALA A 5 -15.47 15.84 4.24
N TYR A 6 -14.25 16.16 4.68
CA TYR A 6 -13.99 17.39 5.42
C TYR A 6 -14.11 18.65 4.56
N ARG A 7 -13.39 18.70 3.41
CA ARG A 7 -13.26 19.92 2.60
C ARG A 7 -14.48 20.22 1.73
N PHE A 8 -15.02 19.19 1.09
CA PHE A 8 -16.07 19.36 0.08
C PHE A 8 -17.46 19.09 0.63
N LEU A 9 -17.64 18.00 1.38
CA LEU A 9 -18.96 17.63 1.90
C LEU A 9 -19.28 18.31 3.23
N LYS A 10 -18.29 18.92 3.90
CA LYS A 10 -18.44 19.54 5.23
C LYS A 10 -18.98 18.59 6.28
N GLU A 11 -18.60 17.32 6.17
CA GLU A 11 -18.96 16.25 7.09
C GLU A 11 -17.76 15.86 7.94
N SER A 12 -18.01 15.28 9.13
CA SER A 12 -16.97 14.63 9.92
C SER A 12 -16.51 13.36 9.22
N PRO A 13 -15.21 13.24 8.84
CA PRO A 13 -14.67 12.01 8.25
C PRO A 13 -14.81 10.79 9.18
N TRP A 14 -14.70 11.03 10.48
CA TRP A 14 -14.82 9.99 11.50
C TRP A 14 -16.26 9.46 11.59
N LYS A 15 -17.23 10.35 11.61
CA LYS A 15 -18.65 9.95 11.60
C LYS A 15 -19.02 9.18 10.33
N ARG A 16 -18.47 9.60 9.19
CA ARG A 16 -18.65 8.86 7.93
C ARG A 16 -18.06 7.45 8.02
N LEU A 17 -16.87 7.30 8.60
CA LEU A 17 -16.22 6.00 8.77
C LEU A 17 -17.04 5.07 9.68
N GLU A 18 -17.55 5.59 10.80
CA GLU A 18 -18.44 4.84 11.70
C GLU A 18 -19.69 4.34 10.97
N LEU A 19 -20.34 5.22 10.19
CA LEU A 19 -21.53 4.84 9.40
C LEU A 19 -21.21 3.80 8.33
N LEU A 20 -20.04 3.86 7.71
CA LEU A 20 -19.58 2.83 6.77
C LEU A 20 -19.38 1.50 7.50
N ARG A 21 -18.72 1.52 8.66
CA ARG A 21 -18.53 0.31 9.47
C ARG A 21 -19.85 -0.30 9.92
N GLU A 22 -20.79 0.51 10.35
CA GLU A 22 -22.14 0.06 10.74
C GLU A 22 -22.88 -0.62 9.58
N ARG A 23 -22.76 -0.06 8.36
CA ARG A 23 -23.41 -0.59 7.15
C ARG A 23 -22.70 -1.77 6.53
N MET A 24 -21.41 -1.92 6.78
CA MET A 24 -20.57 -2.99 6.22
C MET A 24 -19.83 -3.75 7.34
N PRO A 25 -20.53 -4.42 8.25
CA PRO A 25 -19.92 -5.05 9.43
C PRO A 25 -18.98 -6.19 9.08
N ASN A 26 -19.22 -6.87 7.95
CA ASN A 26 -18.49 -8.07 7.52
C ASN A 26 -17.45 -7.80 6.41
N THR A 27 -17.22 -6.52 6.05
CA THR A 27 -16.25 -6.15 5.02
C THR A 27 -15.09 -5.41 5.66
N LEU A 28 -13.86 -5.83 5.36
CA LEU A 28 -12.67 -5.11 5.81
C LEU A 28 -12.60 -3.73 5.14
N ILE A 29 -12.44 -2.69 5.96
CA ILE A 29 -12.28 -1.31 5.48
C ILE A 29 -10.80 -0.99 5.46
N GLN A 30 -10.30 -0.68 4.26
CA GLN A 30 -8.91 -0.32 4.04
C GLN A 30 -8.75 1.18 3.83
N MET A 31 -7.72 1.76 4.44
CA MET A 31 -7.31 3.13 4.15
C MET A 31 -5.88 3.19 3.62
N LEU A 32 -5.64 4.12 2.70
CA LEU A 32 -4.31 4.48 2.25
C LEU A 32 -3.72 5.51 3.22
N LEU A 33 -2.51 5.24 3.72
CA LEU A 33 -1.76 6.11 4.61
C LEU A 33 -0.42 6.48 3.98
N ARG A 34 -0.20 7.78 3.76
CA ARG A 34 1.02 8.29 3.13
C ARG A 34 2.12 8.51 4.16
N ALA A 35 2.54 7.45 4.81
CA ALA A 35 3.57 7.50 5.85
C ALA A 35 3.36 8.73 6.77
N SER A 36 4.39 9.54 7.03
CA SER A 36 4.30 10.73 7.88
C SER A 36 3.39 11.85 7.34
N ASN A 37 2.96 11.77 6.10
CA ASN A 37 1.98 12.71 5.54
C ASN A 37 0.53 12.34 5.88
N ALA A 38 0.30 11.18 6.53
CA ALA A 38 -1.02 10.65 6.82
C ALA A 38 -1.94 10.68 5.58
N VAL A 39 -2.91 11.58 5.53
CA VAL A 39 -3.78 11.81 4.35
C VAL A 39 -3.50 13.15 3.65
N GLY A 40 -2.50 13.89 4.11
CA GLY A 40 -2.12 15.20 3.59
C GLY A 40 -1.04 15.14 2.51
N TYR A 41 -0.42 16.29 2.25
CA TYR A 41 0.61 16.52 1.22
C TYR A 41 1.93 17.04 1.78
N SER A 42 2.03 17.17 3.10
CA SER A 42 3.24 17.55 3.84
C SER A 42 3.36 16.67 5.07
N ASN A 43 4.57 16.54 5.60
CA ASN A 43 4.81 15.75 6.80
C ASN A 43 4.13 16.39 8.01
N TYR A 44 3.47 15.56 8.79
CA TYR A 44 2.96 15.91 10.11
C TYR A 44 3.94 15.46 11.20
N PRO A 45 3.94 16.09 12.36
CA PRO A 45 4.67 15.58 13.51
C PRO A 45 4.21 14.18 13.92
N ASP A 46 5.12 13.38 14.44
CA ASP A 46 4.85 11.97 14.79
C ASP A 46 3.65 11.78 15.70
N ASN A 47 3.47 12.65 16.69
CA ASN A 47 2.33 12.58 17.60
C ASN A 47 0.99 12.76 16.88
N VAL A 48 0.93 13.57 15.83
CA VAL A 48 -0.27 13.75 15.01
C VAL A 48 -0.55 12.49 14.18
N VAL A 49 0.48 11.91 13.56
CA VAL A 49 0.33 10.68 12.76
C VAL A 49 -0.09 9.50 13.64
N LYS A 50 0.51 9.35 14.82
CA LYS A 50 0.15 8.31 15.80
C LYS A 50 -1.30 8.41 16.21
N GLU A 51 -1.74 9.60 16.59
CA GLU A 51 -3.12 9.82 17.01
C GLU A 51 -4.10 9.62 15.85
N PHE A 52 -3.74 10.05 14.64
CA PHE A 52 -4.54 9.80 13.44
C PHE A 52 -4.74 8.29 13.17
N ILE A 53 -3.69 7.49 13.29
CA ILE A 53 -3.75 6.02 13.12
C ILE A 53 -4.65 5.41 14.19
N ARG A 54 -4.44 5.79 15.47
CA ARG A 54 -5.24 5.29 16.58
C ARG A 54 -6.73 5.59 16.39
N ILE A 55 -7.09 6.84 16.10
CA ILE A 55 -8.47 7.25 15.89
C ILE A 55 -9.08 6.53 14.67
N SER A 56 -8.31 6.37 13.58
CA SER A 56 -8.78 5.64 12.39
C SER A 56 -9.13 4.19 12.72
N ALA A 57 -8.29 3.51 13.50
CA ALA A 57 -8.54 2.14 13.95
C ALA A 57 -9.78 2.04 14.83
N ASP A 58 -9.93 2.97 15.79
CA ASP A 58 -11.07 3.02 16.72
C ASP A 58 -12.41 3.25 15.99
N HIS A 59 -12.38 4.02 14.89
CA HIS A 59 -13.58 4.33 14.09
C HIS A 59 -13.88 3.30 12.98
N GLY A 60 -13.07 2.24 12.85
CA GLY A 60 -13.46 1.10 12.01
C GLY A 60 -12.54 0.77 10.82
N ILE A 61 -11.35 1.33 10.74
CA ILE A 61 -10.34 0.87 9.76
C ILE A 61 -9.81 -0.48 10.21
N ASP A 62 -9.72 -1.43 9.28
CA ASP A 62 -9.18 -2.77 9.50
C ASP A 62 -7.82 -2.96 8.85
N VAL A 63 -7.54 -2.26 7.75
CA VAL A 63 -6.31 -2.41 6.98
C VAL A 63 -5.67 -1.04 6.73
N PHE A 64 -4.45 -0.87 7.21
CA PHE A 64 -3.62 0.29 6.92
C PHE A 64 -2.66 -0.05 5.78
N ARG A 65 -2.92 0.50 4.57
CA ARG A 65 -2.00 0.43 3.44
C ARG A 65 -1.05 1.61 3.51
N ILE A 66 0.19 1.35 3.95
CA ILE A 66 1.19 2.38 4.23
C ILE A 66 2.20 2.45 3.10
N PHE A 67 2.43 3.63 2.55
CA PHE A 67 3.40 3.87 1.51
C PHE A 67 4.13 5.21 1.67
N ASP A 68 5.29 5.30 1.08
CA ASP A 68 6.01 6.54 0.79
C ASP A 68 6.16 6.70 -0.72
N SER A 69 5.87 7.89 -1.26
CA SER A 69 5.89 8.12 -2.71
C SER A 69 7.28 8.02 -3.34
N LEU A 70 8.33 8.15 -2.54
CA LEU A 70 9.73 8.00 -2.94
C LEU A 70 10.32 6.65 -2.52
N ASN A 71 9.47 5.76 -1.97
CA ASN A 71 9.90 4.47 -1.42
C ASN A 71 10.93 4.62 -0.27
N TRP A 72 10.81 5.68 0.54
CA TRP A 72 11.70 5.91 1.67
C TRP A 72 11.19 5.14 2.91
N VAL A 73 11.73 3.93 3.12
CA VAL A 73 11.29 3.02 4.18
C VAL A 73 11.42 3.63 5.58
N GLU A 74 12.47 4.43 5.83
CA GLU A 74 12.64 5.10 7.12
C GLU A 74 11.42 5.97 7.50
N ASN A 75 10.82 6.64 6.51
CA ASN A 75 9.60 7.43 6.71
C ASN A 75 8.36 6.57 6.99
N MET A 76 8.39 5.29 6.61
CA MET A 76 7.29 4.34 6.83
C MET A 76 7.37 3.63 8.19
N LYS A 77 8.55 3.56 8.83
CA LYS A 77 8.77 2.77 10.06
C LYS A 77 7.83 3.17 11.18
N MET A 78 7.79 4.44 11.56
CA MET A 78 6.95 4.90 12.67
C MET A 78 5.45 4.65 12.40
N PRO A 79 4.88 4.99 11.22
CA PRO A 79 3.49 4.66 10.91
C PRO A 79 3.19 3.15 10.91
N ILE A 80 4.11 2.31 10.43
CA ILE A 80 3.98 0.84 10.47
C ILE A 80 3.92 0.37 11.93
N GLU A 81 4.89 0.76 12.75
CA GLU A 81 4.95 0.40 14.16
C GLU A 81 3.68 0.82 14.91
N GLU A 82 3.19 2.03 14.67
CA GLU A 82 1.99 2.53 15.33
C GLU A 82 0.72 1.81 14.87
N ALA A 83 0.60 1.51 13.57
CA ALA A 83 -0.52 0.74 13.04
C ALA A 83 -0.53 -0.70 13.58
N LEU A 84 0.63 -1.34 13.73
CA LEU A 84 0.74 -2.67 14.35
C LEU A 84 0.24 -2.69 15.80
N LYS A 85 0.50 -1.64 16.58
CA LYS A 85 0.01 -1.52 17.97
C LYS A 85 -1.52 -1.49 18.07
N THR A 86 -2.20 -1.09 17.02
CA THR A 86 -3.68 -1.10 16.99
C THR A 86 -4.28 -2.49 16.84
N GLY A 87 -3.47 -3.50 16.56
CA GLY A 87 -3.92 -4.87 16.26
C GLY A 87 -4.61 -5.02 14.91
N LYS A 88 -4.51 -4.00 14.05
CA LYS A 88 -5.08 -4.02 12.69
C LYS A 88 -4.09 -4.58 11.68
N ILE A 89 -4.60 -4.91 10.48
CA ILE A 89 -3.77 -5.39 9.38
C ILE A 89 -2.93 -4.22 8.83
N VAL A 90 -1.64 -4.48 8.65
CA VAL A 90 -0.70 -3.51 8.07
C VAL A 90 -0.16 -4.05 6.76
N GLU A 91 -0.38 -3.32 5.68
CA GLU A 91 0.14 -3.61 4.36
C GLU A 91 1.23 -2.60 4.00
N GLY A 92 2.47 -3.09 3.91
CA GLY A 92 3.61 -2.30 3.45
C GLY A 92 3.58 -2.18 1.93
N THR A 93 3.70 -0.96 1.39
CA THR A 93 3.45 -0.74 -0.03
C THR A 93 4.65 -0.11 -0.72
N ILE A 94 5.04 -0.69 -1.84
CA ILE A 94 6.14 -0.25 -2.69
C ILE A 94 5.56 0.40 -3.95
N CYS A 95 5.92 1.67 -4.20
CA CYS A 95 5.55 2.35 -5.44
C CYS A 95 6.41 1.81 -6.59
N TYR A 96 5.75 1.26 -7.61
CA TYR A 96 6.44 0.76 -8.79
C TYR A 96 6.82 1.90 -9.73
N THR A 97 8.06 1.83 -10.24
CA THR A 97 8.60 2.73 -11.26
C THR A 97 9.67 2.00 -12.09
N GLY A 98 10.08 2.57 -13.23
CA GLY A 98 11.02 1.92 -14.14
C GLY A 98 10.42 0.75 -14.90
N ASP A 99 11.27 -0.16 -15.32
CA ASP A 99 10.88 -1.38 -16.05
C ASP A 99 11.86 -2.52 -15.70
N VAL A 100 11.45 -3.38 -14.78
CA VAL A 100 12.30 -4.51 -14.32
C VAL A 100 12.62 -5.50 -15.44
N SER A 101 11.87 -5.51 -16.54
CA SER A 101 12.16 -6.35 -17.72
C SER A 101 13.15 -5.73 -18.70
N ASN A 102 13.58 -4.48 -18.46
CA ASN A 102 14.57 -3.80 -19.29
C ASN A 102 15.99 -4.16 -18.81
N PRO A 103 16.83 -4.81 -19.63
CA PRO A 103 18.19 -5.18 -19.23
C PRO A 103 19.12 -3.99 -18.95
N ASN A 104 18.73 -2.79 -19.37
CA ASN A 104 19.47 -1.55 -19.09
C ASN A 104 18.97 -0.80 -17.85
N GLU A 105 17.98 -1.32 -17.13
CA GLU A 105 17.51 -0.73 -15.87
C GLU A 105 18.56 -0.98 -14.78
N THR A 106 19.11 0.10 -14.22
CA THR A 106 20.21 0.03 -13.25
C THR A 106 19.79 0.43 -11.84
N LYS A 107 18.65 1.12 -11.70
CA LYS A 107 18.21 1.65 -10.42
C LYS A 107 17.04 0.85 -9.84
N TYR A 108 15.98 0.68 -10.63
CA TYR A 108 14.73 0.04 -10.19
C TYR A 108 14.70 -1.42 -10.65
N THR A 109 15.71 -2.17 -10.23
CA THR A 109 15.93 -3.57 -10.58
C THR A 109 15.04 -4.51 -9.76
N LEU A 110 14.99 -5.79 -10.12
CA LEU A 110 14.33 -6.82 -9.30
C LEU A 110 14.89 -6.84 -7.87
N ASP A 111 16.22 -6.76 -7.73
CA ASP A 111 16.89 -6.72 -6.42
C ASP A 111 16.48 -5.53 -5.57
N TYR A 112 16.23 -4.37 -6.20
CA TYR A 112 15.71 -3.20 -5.51
C TYR A 112 14.36 -3.50 -4.85
N TYR A 113 13.43 -4.10 -5.60
CA TYR A 113 12.10 -4.45 -5.09
C TYR A 113 12.14 -5.55 -4.06
N VAL A 114 12.96 -6.58 -4.26
CA VAL A 114 13.14 -7.69 -3.31
C VAL A 114 13.65 -7.17 -1.97
N LYS A 115 14.73 -6.38 -1.98
CA LYS A 115 15.29 -5.79 -0.75
C LYS A 115 14.27 -4.98 0.03
N MET A 116 13.52 -4.14 -0.66
CA MET A 116 12.50 -3.30 -0.04
C MET A 116 11.34 -4.14 0.52
N ALA A 117 10.88 -5.14 -0.21
CA ALA A 117 9.80 -6.02 0.22
C ALA A 117 10.19 -6.81 1.49
N LEU A 118 11.41 -7.36 1.52
CA LEU A 118 11.95 -8.04 2.70
C LEU A 118 12.14 -7.10 3.90
N GLU A 119 12.51 -5.84 3.67
CA GLU A 119 12.62 -4.85 4.74
C GLU A 119 11.23 -4.54 5.34
N LEU A 120 10.19 -4.37 4.51
CA LEU A 120 8.82 -4.16 4.97
C LEU A 120 8.26 -5.40 5.69
N GLU A 121 8.52 -6.61 5.18
CA GLU A 121 8.14 -7.84 5.87
C GLU A 121 8.83 -7.94 7.25
N LYS A 122 10.11 -7.62 7.34
CA LYS A 122 10.88 -7.60 8.61
C LYS A 122 10.34 -6.57 9.61
N LEU A 123 9.75 -5.48 9.15
CA LEU A 123 9.07 -4.50 10.00
C LEU A 123 7.73 -5.01 10.57
N GLY A 124 7.29 -6.20 10.16
CA GLY A 124 6.09 -6.86 10.66
C GLY A 124 4.84 -6.59 9.81
N CYS A 125 4.98 -6.10 8.59
CA CYS A 125 3.85 -5.97 7.68
C CYS A 125 3.21 -7.34 7.41
N HIS A 126 1.87 -7.39 7.46
CA HIS A 126 1.09 -8.62 7.26
C HIS A 126 0.92 -8.98 5.79
N SER A 127 1.10 -8.02 4.90
CA SER A 127 1.13 -8.19 3.43
C SER A 127 2.00 -7.12 2.79
N ILE A 128 2.45 -7.38 1.57
CA ILE A 128 3.21 -6.41 0.76
C ILE A 128 2.40 -6.07 -0.48
N ALA A 129 2.30 -4.78 -0.81
CA ALA A 129 1.64 -4.34 -2.03
C ALA A 129 2.63 -3.71 -3.02
N ILE A 130 2.49 -4.06 -4.28
CA ILE A 130 3.10 -3.33 -5.40
C ILE A 130 2.06 -2.33 -5.91
N LYS A 131 2.37 -1.05 -5.81
CA LYS A 131 1.47 0.05 -6.20
C LYS A 131 1.94 0.67 -7.51
N ASP A 132 1.29 0.28 -8.59
CA ASP A 132 1.56 0.79 -9.93
C ASP A 132 0.60 1.95 -10.27
N MET A 133 0.95 3.15 -9.81
CA MET A 133 0.10 4.35 -9.95
C MET A 133 -0.02 4.86 -11.39
N ALA A 134 1.00 4.65 -12.19
CA ALA A 134 1.07 5.16 -13.56
C ALA A 134 0.87 4.07 -14.62
N ALA A 135 0.53 2.84 -14.19
CA ALA A 135 0.42 1.66 -15.04
C ALA A 135 1.67 1.43 -15.92
N LEU A 136 2.84 1.54 -15.28
CA LEU A 136 4.15 1.30 -15.92
C LEU A 136 4.50 -0.18 -15.95
N LEU A 137 3.91 -0.98 -15.06
CA LEU A 137 4.18 -2.40 -14.94
C LEU A 137 3.62 -3.15 -16.15
N LYS A 138 4.52 -3.56 -17.05
CA LYS A 138 4.18 -4.32 -18.25
C LYS A 138 3.86 -5.77 -17.89
N PRO A 139 3.06 -6.49 -18.69
CA PRO A 139 2.67 -7.87 -18.39
C PRO A 139 3.86 -8.81 -18.14
N ARG A 140 4.91 -8.74 -18.95
CA ARG A 140 6.13 -9.54 -18.75
C ARG A 140 6.84 -9.17 -17.45
N ALA A 141 6.97 -7.87 -17.19
CA ALA A 141 7.58 -7.36 -15.95
C ALA A 141 6.78 -7.77 -14.72
N ALA A 142 5.44 -7.79 -14.81
CA ALA A 142 4.56 -8.26 -13.73
C ALA A 142 4.82 -9.74 -13.39
N LYS A 143 4.90 -10.60 -14.41
CA LYS A 143 5.19 -12.02 -14.21
C LYS A 143 6.54 -12.23 -13.54
N GLU A 144 7.56 -11.50 -13.98
CA GLU A 144 8.92 -11.60 -13.46
C GLU A 144 9.01 -11.07 -12.01
N LEU A 145 8.46 -9.88 -11.76
CA LEU A 145 8.48 -9.26 -10.42
C LEU A 145 7.69 -10.07 -9.40
N VAL A 146 6.44 -10.44 -9.73
CA VAL A 146 5.59 -11.23 -8.84
C VAL A 146 6.20 -12.60 -8.58
N GLY A 147 6.64 -13.31 -9.65
CA GLY A 147 7.24 -14.62 -9.50
C GLY A 147 8.53 -14.61 -8.68
N THR A 148 9.30 -13.51 -8.69
CA THR A 148 10.47 -13.33 -7.85
C THR A 148 10.07 -13.05 -6.41
N LEU A 149 9.19 -12.09 -6.18
CA LEU A 149 8.73 -11.72 -4.82
C LEU A 149 8.04 -12.89 -4.11
N LYS A 150 7.25 -13.71 -4.83
CA LYS A 150 6.58 -14.89 -4.24
C LYS A 150 7.55 -15.99 -3.78
N LYS A 151 8.78 -16.01 -4.27
CA LYS A 151 9.82 -16.94 -3.79
C LYS A 151 10.52 -16.44 -2.53
N GLU A 152 10.57 -15.13 -2.35
CA GLU A 152 11.33 -14.47 -1.30
C GLU A 152 10.46 -14.10 -0.07
N LEU A 153 9.18 -13.79 -0.28
CA LEU A 153 8.26 -13.36 0.76
C LEU A 153 7.47 -14.52 1.36
N HIS A 154 7.19 -14.42 2.67
CA HIS A 154 6.33 -15.35 3.41
C HIS A 154 4.92 -14.81 3.64
N VAL A 155 4.72 -13.51 3.36
CA VAL A 155 3.43 -12.82 3.50
C VAL A 155 2.73 -12.68 2.14
N PRO A 156 1.40 -12.50 2.11
CA PRO A 156 0.66 -12.28 0.88
C PRO A 156 1.17 -11.07 0.08
N LEU A 157 1.16 -11.22 -1.25
CA LEU A 157 1.52 -10.18 -2.20
C LEU A 157 0.27 -9.62 -2.89
N HIS A 158 0.14 -8.30 -2.89
CA HIS A 158 -0.96 -7.57 -3.50
C HIS A 158 -0.46 -6.73 -4.69
N LEU A 159 -1.13 -6.80 -5.83
CA LEU A 159 -0.89 -5.92 -6.97
C LEU A 159 -2.01 -4.90 -7.12
N HIS A 160 -1.65 -3.62 -7.13
CA HIS A 160 -2.57 -2.51 -7.37
C HIS A 160 -2.13 -1.70 -8.60
N THR A 161 -3.04 -1.47 -9.52
CA THR A 161 -2.82 -0.61 -10.69
C THR A 161 -3.95 0.40 -10.87
N HIS A 162 -3.65 1.54 -11.51
CA HIS A 162 -4.65 2.54 -11.93
C HIS A 162 -5.08 2.34 -13.39
N ASP A 163 -4.47 1.39 -14.10
CA ASP A 163 -4.73 1.06 -15.51
C ASP A 163 -4.69 2.26 -16.47
N SER A 164 -3.87 3.25 -16.17
CA SER A 164 -3.79 4.51 -16.94
C SER A 164 -3.29 4.32 -18.38
N THR A 165 -2.65 3.18 -18.68
CA THR A 165 -2.12 2.83 -20.01
C THR A 165 -2.98 1.82 -20.76
N GLY A 166 -4.04 1.28 -20.15
CA GLY A 166 -4.90 0.25 -20.71
C GLY A 166 -4.29 -1.16 -20.74
N ASN A 167 -3.18 -1.38 -20.05
CA ASN A 167 -2.51 -2.68 -19.96
C ASN A 167 -2.94 -3.51 -18.74
N GLY A 168 -3.80 -2.97 -17.88
CA GLY A 168 -4.11 -3.53 -16.57
C GLY A 168 -4.61 -4.96 -16.63
N VAL A 169 -5.51 -5.29 -17.57
CA VAL A 169 -6.05 -6.65 -17.71
C VAL A 169 -4.93 -7.67 -17.97
N SER A 170 -4.05 -7.38 -18.93
CA SER A 170 -2.94 -8.28 -19.25
C SER A 170 -1.88 -8.34 -18.16
N THR A 171 -1.62 -7.22 -17.49
CA THR A 171 -0.70 -7.14 -16.36
C THR A 171 -1.20 -7.97 -15.18
N VAL A 172 -2.47 -7.83 -14.82
CA VAL A 172 -3.11 -8.59 -13.74
C VAL A 172 -3.15 -10.09 -14.06
N LEU A 173 -3.47 -10.46 -15.31
CA LEU A 173 -3.44 -11.86 -15.75
C LEU A 173 -2.05 -12.48 -15.56
N MET A 174 -1.01 -11.80 -15.99
CA MET A 174 0.36 -12.28 -15.84
C MET A 174 0.82 -12.34 -14.37
N ALA A 175 0.37 -11.41 -13.56
CA ALA A 175 0.62 -11.44 -12.12
C ALA A 175 -0.11 -12.61 -11.45
N ALA A 176 -1.35 -12.87 -11.82
CA ALA A 176 -2.15 -14.00 -11.32
C ALA A 176 -1.51 -15.35 -11.69
N GLU A 177 -1.04 -15.52 -12.93
CA GLU A 177 -0.28 -16.70 -13.34
C GLU A 177 1.04 -16.87 -12.55
N ALA A 178 1.64 -15.77 -12.11
CA ALA A 178 2.86 -15.80 -11.30
C ALA A 178 2.59 -16.00 -9.80
N GLY A 179 1.32 -16.08 -9.37
CA GLY A 179 0.91 -16.43 -8.02
C GLY A 179 0.70 -15.24 -7.09
N VAL A 180 0.33 -14.04 -7.63
CA VAL A 180 -0.11 -12.93 -6.77
C VAL A 180 -1.36 -13.34 -5.97
N ASP A 181 -1.41 -12.97 -4.70
CA ASP A 181 -2.50 -13.40 -3.81
C ASP A 181 -3.74 -12.48 -3.92
N ILE A 182 -3.52 -11.19 -4.18
CA ILE A 182 -4.57 -10.16 -4.20
C ILE A 182 -4.35 -9.22 -5.41
N VAL A 183 -5.43 -8.84 -6.09
CA VAL A 183 -5.42 -7.85 -7.17
C VAL A 183 -6.56 -6.84 -7.00
#